data_f73ad32e91034fa6069d924b0150f457
#
_entry.id   f73ad32e91034fa6069d924b0150f457
#
_cell.length_a   1.000
_cell.length_b   1.000
_cell.length_c   1.000
_cell.angle_alpha   90.00
_cell.angle_beta   90.00
_cell.angle_gamma   90.00
#
_symmetry.space_group_name_H-M   'P 1'
#
loop_
_entity.id
_entity.type
_entity.pdbx_description
1 polymer ?
#
loop_
_entity_poly.entity_id
_entity_poly.type
_entity_poly.pdbx_seq_one_letter_code
_entity_poly.pdbx_strand_id
1 'polypeptide(L)'
;MILYVNCCARENSRTDILAREVIRRIGDSEVEEINLYEKNLKPMDRQSVAKRDSLAAAGNFSDPMFDYAKQFMASDTIVIGAPFWDYSFPSLLKTYIENVFCVGLISVYDENGVPHGTCKAKKLYYVSTAGGPFIPDYSYEWIRAVVTRSFGIPETKLIYAENLDIVGHNPDEILEKATASITL
;
A
#
# COMPACT_ATOMS: atom_id res chain seq x y z
N MET A 1 -3.67 10.43 -11.57
CA MET A 1 -3.77 10.64 -10.11
C MET A 1 -2.89 9.62 -9.38
N ILE A 2 -2.11 10.06 -8.40
CA ILE A 2 -1.34 9.20 -7.49
C ILE A 2 -2.18 8.98 -6.23
N LEU A 3 -2.37 7.73 -5.84
CA LEU A 3 -2.90 7.41 -4.51
C LEU A 3 -1.72 7.18 -3.55
N TYR A 4 -1.64 8.01 -2.50
CA TYR A 4 -0.69 7.81 -1.42
C TYR A 4 -1.38 7.16 -0.22
N VAL A 5 -1.06 5.89 0.04
CA VAL A 5 -1.52 5.17 1.23
C VAL A 5 -0.48 5.37 2.33
N ASN A 6 -0.77 6.29 3.23
CA ASN A 6 0.11 6.66 4.34
C ASN A 6 -0.21 5.80 5.57
N CYS A 7 0.71 4.90 5.92
CA CYS A 7 0.63 4.06 7.12
C CYS A 7 1.68 4.46 8.17
N CYS A 8 1.98 5.75 8.30
CA CYS A 8 2.97 6.29 9.21
C CYS A 8 2.29 6.87 10.45
N ALA A 9 2.47 6.24 11.61
CA ALA A 9 1.85 6.66 12.88
C ALA A 9 2.47 7.91 13.50
N ARG A 10 3.71 8.23 13.17
CA ARG A 10 4.47 9.33 13.77
C ARG A 10 4.39 10.57 12.89
N GLU A 11 4.19 11.75 13.47
CA GLU A 11 4.15 13.03 12.74
C GLU A 11 5.41 13.30 11.91
N ASN A 12 6.59 12.95 12.42
CA ASN A 12 7.87 13.12 11.73
C ASN A 12 8.42 11.76 11.25
N SER A 13 7.59 11.00 10.57
CA SER A 13 7.99 9.69 10.08
C SER A 13 9.03 9.77 8.97
N ARG A 14 10.18 9.12 9.16
CA ARG A 14 11.21 8.98 8.11
C ARG A 14 10.66 8.27 6.87
N THR A 15 9.73 7.33 7.06
CA THR A 15 9.04 6.65 5.95
C THR A 15 8.17 7.63 5.15
N ASP A 16 7.44 8.52 5.83
CA ASP A 16 6.62 9.53 5.16
C ASP A 16 7.48 10.52 4.38
N ILE A 17 8.59 10.98 4.97
CA ILE A 17 9.55 11.87 4.29
C ILE A 17 10.05 11.22 2.98
N LEU A 18 10.47 9.95 3.05
CA LEU A 18 10.96 9.22 1.88
C LEU A 18 9.87 8.98 0.84
N ALA A 19 8.63 8.67 1.27
CA ALA A 19 7.48 8.46 0.38
C ALA A 19 7.08 9.75 -0.35
N ARG A 20 7.07 10.89 0.33
CA ARG A 20 6.78 12.19 -0.29
C ARG A 20 7.85 12.57 -1.31
N GLU A 21 9.10 12.22 -1.08
CA GLU A 21 10.15 12.42 -2.07
C GLU A 21 9.95 11.55 -3.33
N VAL A 22 9.49 10.30 -3.17
CA VAL A 22 9.09 9.45 -4.31
C VAL A 22 7.97 10.11 -5.10
N ILE A 23 6.92 10.57 -4.41
CA ILE A 23 5.78 11.25 -5.03
C ILE A 23 6.24 12.51 -5.80
N ARG A 24 7.09 13.34 -5.17
CA ARG A 24 7.65 14.53 -5.83
C ARG A 24 8.42 14.20 -7.11
N ARG A 25 9.17 13.08 -7.12
CA ARG A 25 9.92 12.65 -8.31
C ARG A 25 9.05 12.04 -9.40
N ILE A 26 7.91 11.46 -9.06
CA ILE A 26 6.95 10.98 -10.07
C ILE A 26 6.43 12.17 -10.91
N GLY A 27 6.36 13.37 -10.33
CA GLY A 27 6.05 14.62 -11.06
C GLY A 27 4.65 15.19 -10.78
N ASP A 28 4.22 16.13 -11.62
CA ASP A 28 3.01 16.95 -11.45
C ASP A 28 1.73 16.15 -11.72
N SER A 29 1.42 15.23 -10.82
CA SER A 29 0.16 14.50 -10.81
C SER A 29 -0.66 14.90 -9.59
N GLU A 30 -1.96 14.94 -9.73
CA GLU A 30 -2.86 15.06 -8.58
C GLU A 30 -2.56 13.93 -7.59
N VAL A 31 -2.41 14.28 -6.31
CA VAL A 31 -2.13 13.33 -5.23
C VAL A 31 -3.32 13.26 -4.29
N GLU A 32 -3.88 12.08 -4.15
CA GLU A 32 -4.87 11.78 -3.14
C GLU A 32 -4.22 10.97 -2.01
N GLU A 33 -4.21 11.52 -0.80
CA GLU A 33 -3.61 10.87 0.36
C GLU A 33 -4.69 10.22 1.25
N ILE A 34 -4.47 8.97 1.61
CA ILE A 34 -5.19 8.29 2.68
C ILE A 34 -4.24 8.07 3.85
N ASN A 35 -4.36 8.88 4.89
CA ASN A 35 -3.68 8.61 6.16
C ASN A 35 -4.49 7.57 6.95
N LEU A 36 -3.97 6.36 7.08
CA LEU A 36 -4.70 5.26 7.71
C LEU A 36 -4.95 5.48 9.20
N TYR A 37 -4.11 6.28 9.88
CA TYR A 37 -4.30 6.61 11.31
C TYR A 37 -5.37 7.66 11.56
N GLU A 38 -5.80 8.38 10.52
CA GLU A 38 -6.92 9.34 10.60
C GLU A 38 -8.25 8.73 10.16
N LYS A 39 -8.24 7.50 9.66
CA LYS A 39 -9.45 6.80 9.24
C LYS A 39 -9.93 5.85 10.34
N ASN A 40 -11.26 5.76 10.50
CA ASN A 40 -11.87 4.76 11.39
C ASN A 40 -11.90 3.39 10.70
N LEU A 41 -10.71 2.92 10.30
CA LEU A 41 -10.56 1.65 9.61
C LEU A 41 -10.64 0.49 10.60
N LYS A 42 -11.53 -0.47 10.32
CA LYS A 42 -11.74 -1.63 11.20
C LYS A 42 -11.38 -2.92 10.47
N PRO A 43 -10.81 -3.89 11.18
CA PRO A 43 -10.70 -5.25 10.67
C PRO A 43 -12.07 -5.80 10.26
N MET A 44 -12.10 -6.62 9.23
CA MET A 44 -13.32 -7.29 8.80
C MET A 44 -13.80 -8.29 9.87
N ASP A 45 -14.96 -8.02 10.43
CA ASP A 45 -15.64 -8.94 11.35
C ASP A 45 -16.65 -9.85 10.61
N ARG A 46 -17.29 -10.73 11.35
CA ARG A 46 -18.28 -11.68 10.77
C ARG A 46 -19.41 -10.98 10.03
N GLN A 47 -19.88 -9.83 10.52
CA GLN A 47 -21.00 -9.10 9.92
C GLN A 47 -20.56 -8.37 8.66
N SER A 48 -19.42 -7.72 8.68
CA SER A 48 -18.86 -7.01 7.52
C SER A 48 -18.47 -7.96 6.39
N VAL A 49 -17.93 -9.16 6.71
CA VAL A 49 -17.67 -10.20 5.71
C VAL A 49 -18.97 -10.67 5.07
N ALA A 50 -20.00 -11.02 5.87
CA ALA A 50 -21.29 -11.47 5.35
C ALA A 50 -21.99 -10.40 4.49
N LYS A 51 -21.93 -9.13 4.91
CA LYS A 51 -22.45 -8.00 4.13
C LYS A 51 -21.71 -7.87 2.80
N ARG A 52 -20.38 -7.86 2.82
CA ARG A 52 -19.54 -7.77 1.62
C ARG A 52 -19.88 -8.86 0.62
N ASP A 53 -19.92 -10.10 1.09
CA ASP A 53 -20.14 -11.27 0.25
C ASP A 53 -21.56 -11.25 -0.38
N SER A 54 -22.57 -10.82 0.38
CA SER A 54 -23.95 -10.66 -0.13
C SER A 54 -24.03 -9.57 -1.20
N LEU A 55 -23.41 -8.42 -0.98
CA LEU A 55 -23.38 -7.32 -1.94
C LEU A 55 -22.60 -7.68 -3.20
N ALA A 56 -21.46 -8.32 -3.06
CA ALA A 56 -20.63 -8.76 -4.18
C ALA A 56 -21.35 -9.82 -5.03
N ALA A 57 -22.03 -10.79 -4.41
CA ALA A 57 -22.84 -11.79 -5.12
C ALA A 57 -24.00 -11.16 -5.91
N ALA A 58 -24.55 -10.03 -5.44
CA ALA A 58 -25.57 -9.25 -6.12
C ALA A 58 -25.00 -8.29 -7.17
N GLY A 59 -23.69 -8.18 -7.34
CA GLY A 59 -23.03 -7.18 -8.19
C GLY A 59 -23.24 -5.75 -7.72
N ASN A 60 -23.62 -5.54 -6.45
CA ASN A 60 -23.93 -4.23 -5.90
C ASN A 60 -22.72 -3.66 -5.18
N PHE A 61 -21.92 -2.89 -5.87
CA PHE A 61 -20.74 -2.20 -5.34
C PHE A 61 -20.99 -0.71 -5.00
N SER A 62 -22.25 -0.28 -4.87
CA SER A 62 -22.58 1.11 -4.53
C SER A 62 -22.42 1.44 -3.04
N ASP A 63 -22.35 0.41 -2.16
CA ASP A 63 -22.19 0.59 -0.71
C ASP A 63 -20.83 1.24 -0.38
N PRO A 64 -20.79 2.19 0.58
CA PRO A 64 -19.55 2.85 1.00
C PRO A 64 -18.44 1.92 1.48
N MET A 65 -18.73 0.70 1.87
CA MET A 65 -17.70 -0.28 2.24
C MET A 65 -16.72 -0.60 1.11
N PHE A 66 -17.09 -0.32 -0.15
CA PHE A 66 -16.24 -0.52 -1.33
C PHE A 66 -15.48 0.74 -1.77
N ASP A 67 -15.60 1.85 -1.07
CA ASP A 67 -15.03 3.12 -1.51
C ASP A 67 -13.48 3.07 -1.56
N TYR A 68 -12.84 2.40 -0.59
CA TYR A 68 -11.38 2.19 -0.64
C TYR A 68 -10.96 1.34 -1.85
N ALA A 69 -11.73 0.30 -2.18
CA ALA A 69 -11.45 -0.52 -3.35
C ALA A 69 -11.59 0.27 -4.65
N LYS A 70 -12.66 1.05 -4.78
CA LYS A 70 -12.90 1.91 -5.95
C LYS A 70 -11.80 2.96 -6.14
N GLN A 71 -11.41 3.63 -5.05
CA GLN A 71 -10.34 4.62 -5.06
C GLN A 71 -9.00 3.99 -5.49
N PHE A 72 -8.67 2.83 -4.90
CA PHE A 72 -7.45 2.10 -5.26
C PHE A 72 -7.44 1.68 -6.73
N MET A 73 -8.56 1.15 -7.23
CA MET A 73 -8.72 0.74 -8.63
C MET A 73 -8.60 1.87 -9.63
N ALA A 74 -9.13 3.07 -9.28
CA ALA A 74 -9.18 4.22 -10.18
C ALA A 74 -7.85 4.96 -10.32
N SER A 75 -6.90 4.71 -9.44
CA SER A 75 -5.62 5.40 -9.37
C SER A 75 -4.66 4.96 -10.49
N ASP A 76 -3.85 5.88 -11.01
CA ASP A 76 -2.88 5.60 -12.09
C ASP A 76 -1.56 5.04 -11.54
N THR A 77 -1.19 5.48 -10.33
CA THR A 77 0.01 5.06 -9.61
C THR A 77 -0.32 4.94 -8.13
N ILE A 78 0.22 3.94 -7.47
CA ILE A 78 0.07 3.73 -6.03
C ILE A 78 1.42 3.95 -5.34
N VAL A 79 1.41 4.71 -4.27
CA VAL A 79 2.55 4.81 -3.34
C VAL A 79 2.07 4.35 -1.97
N ILE A 80 2.73 3.37 -1.38
CA ILE A 80 2.47 2.91 -0.01
C ILE A 80 3.66 3.28 0.85
N GLY A 81 3.46 4.14 1.84
CA GLY A 81 4.44 4.47 2.87
C GLY A 81 4.14 3.70 4.16
N ALA A 82 4.93 2.68 4.47
CA ALA A 82 4.72 1.84 5.65
C ALA A 82 6.04 1.52 6.35
N PRO A 83 6.25 1.94 7.61
CA PRO A 83 7.44 1.61 8.36
C PRO A 83 7.54 0.09 8.60
N PHE A 84 8.78 -0.40 8.72
CA PHE A 84 9.05 -1.79 9.03
C PHE A 84 9.02 -2.01 10.53
N TRP A 85 7.93 -2.60 11.03
CA TRP A 85 7.70 -2.89 12.45
C TRP A 85 7.52 -4.39 12.67
N ASP A 86 8.16 -4.91 13.68
CA ASP A 86 7.99 -6.31 14.12
C ASP A 86 8.12 -7.31 12.95
N TYR A 87 9.14 -7.10 12.12
CA TYR A 87 9.42 -7.87 10.90
C TYR A 87 8.38 -7.72 9.78
N SER A 88 7.46 -6.76 9.86
CA SER A 88 6.43 -6.55 8.85
C SER A 88 6.07 -5.07 8.71
N PHE A 89 4.90 -4.78 8.21
CA PHE A 89 4.28 -3.46 8.17
C PHE A 89 3.24 -3.32 9.28
N PRO A 90 2.81 -2.10 9.64
CA PRO A 90 1.77 -1.89 10.65
C PRO A 90 0.47 -2.61 10.30
N SER A 91 -0.24 -3.15 11.32
CA SER A 91 -1.48 -3.91 11.15
C SER A 91 -2.58 -3.16 10.40
N LEU A 92 -2.58 -1.82 10.47
CA LEU A 92 -3.52 -0.98 9.72
C LEU A 92 -3.38 -1.12 8.20
N LEU A 93 -2.16 -1.36 7.69
CA LEU A 93 -1.98 -1.62 6.26
C LEU A 93 -2.62 -2.95 5.87
N LYS A 94 -2.48 -4.00 6.70
CA LYS A 94 -3.16 -5.28 6.45
C LYS A 94 -4.67 -5.10 6.45
N THR A 95 -5.20 -4.37 7.44
CA THR A 95 -6.63 -4.03 7.54
C THR A 95 -7.10 -3.26 6.30
N TYR A 96 -6.32 -2.29 5.83
CA TYR A 96 -6.65 -1.53 4.62
C TYR A 96 -6.72 -2.45 3.38
N ILE A 97 -5.71 -3.28 3.17
CA ILE A 97 -5.70 -4.23 2.04
C ILE A 97 -6.88 -5.21 2.11
N GLU A 98 -7.30 -5.66 3.31
CA GLU A 98 -8.48 -6.51 3.47
C GLU A 98 -9.79 -5.78 3.10
N ASN A 99 -9.88 -4.48 3.37
CA ASN A 99 -11.02 -3.65 2.96
C ASN A 99 -10.99 -3.32 1.46
N VAL A 100 -9.82 -3.27 0.84
CA VAL A 100 -9.65 -3.08 -0.60
C VAL A 100 -9.93 -4.38 -1.37
N PHE A 101 -9.51 -5.53 -0.84
CA PHE A 101 -9.59 -6.82 -1.55
C PHE A 101 -11.04 -7.33 -1.59
N CYS A 102 -11.72 -7.11 -2.69
CA CYS A 102 -13.06 -7.61 -2.94
C CYS A 102 -13.10 -8.37 -4.27
N VAL A 103 -13.44 -9.66 -4.20
CA VAL A 103 -13.68 -10.47 -5.39
C VAL A 103 -14.95 -9.99 -6.08
N GLY A 104 -14.92 -9.93 -7.41
CA GLY A 104 -15.98 -9.35 -8.23
C GLY A 104 -15.83 -7.85 -8.46
N LEU A 105 -14.91 -7.17 -7.75
CA LEU A 105 -14.60 -5.75 -7.91
C LEU A 105 -13.13 -5.55 -8.31
N ILE A 106 -12.18 -5.66 -7.35
CA ILE A 106 -10.76 -5.42 -7.62
C ILE A 106 -10.04 -6.65 -8.21
N SER A 107 -10.59 -7.84 -7.97
CA SER A 107 -10.11 -9.10 -8.51
C SER A 107 -11.29 -9.89 -9.07
N VAL A 108 -11.22 -10.30 -10.32
CA VAL A 108 -12.23 -11.11 -10.98
C VAL A 108 -11.60 -12.43 -11.45
N TYR A 109 -12.41 -13.48 -11.55
CA TYR A 109 -11.93 -14.77 -12.05
C TYR A 109 -12.46 -14.99 -13.47
N ASP A 110 -11.60 -15.51 -14.33
CA ASP A 110 -12.04 -15.97 -15.66
C ASP A 110 -12.77 -17.34 -15.59
N GLU A 111 -13.17 -17.83 -16.75
CA GLU A 111 -13.85 -19.14 -16.90
C GLU A 111 -13.00 -20.33 -16.44
N ASN A 112 -11.69 -20.18 -16.37
CA ASN A 112 -10.74 -21.20 -15.92
C ASN A 112 -10.39 -21.05 -14.42
N GLY A 113 -11.00 -20.08 -13.72
CA GLY A 113 -10.73 -19.79 -12.32
C GLY A 113 -9.40 -19.05 -12.08
N VAL A 114 -8.85 -18.43 -13.12
CA VAL A 114 -7.62 -17.62 -12.99
C VAL A 114 -7.99 -16.21 -12.54
N PRO A 115 -7.37 -15.67 -11.49
CA PRO A 115 -7.65 -14.32 -11.04
C PRO A 115 -7.05 -13.27 -11.99
N HIS A 116 -7.84 -12.23 -12.28
CA HIS A 116 -7.44 -11.05 -13.02
C HIS A 116 -7.75 -9.80 -12.21
N GLY A 117 -6.77 -8.93 -12.07
CA GLY A 117 -6.95 -7.66 -11.39
C GLY A 117 -7.52 -6.58 -12.32
N THR A 118 -8.29 -5.70 -11.74
CA THR A 118 -9.01 -4.62 -12.46
C THR A 118 -8.42 -3.24 -12.21
N CYS A 119 -7.31 -3.12 -11.47
CA CYS A 119 -6.69 -1.84 -11.17
C CYS A 119 -6.16 -1.16 -12.44
N LYS A 120 -6.39 0.15 -12.50
CA LYS A 120 -5.86 1.01 -13.56
C LYS A 120 -4.35 1.20 -13.44
N ALA A 121 -3.83 1.25 -12.22
CA ALA A 121 -2.42 1.46 -11.92
C ALA A 121 -1.55 0.44 -12.63
N LYS A 122 -0.43 0.92 -13.19
CA LYS A 122 0.60 0.07 -13.82
C LYS A 122 1.80 -0.14 -12.93
N LYS A 123 1.96 0.72 -11.91
CA LYS A 123 3.10 0.69 -11.01
C LYS A 123 2.70 1.00 -9.58
N LEU A 124 3.32 0.27 -8.65
CA LEU A 124 3.21 0.52 -7.22
C LEU A 124 4.61 0.71 -6.64
N TYR A 125 4.79 1.78 -5.87
CA TYR A 125 5.97 2.02 -5.06
C TYR A 125 5.67 1.67 -3.60
N TYR A 126 6.46 0.77 -3.04
CA TYR A 126 6.42 0.46 -1.62
C TYR A 126 7.62 1.12 -0.95
N VAL A 127 7.35 2.05 -0.04
CA VAL A 127 8.37 2.84 0.66
C VAL A 127 8.40 2.45 2.12
N SER A 128 9.57 2.09 2.63
CA SER A 128 9.73 1.65 4.01
C SER A 128 10.99 2.18 4.66
N THR A 129 10.98 2.29 5.99
CA THR A 129 12.18 2.53 6.77
C THR A 129 12.22 1.57 7.96
N ALA A 130 13.44 1.11 8.30
CA ALA A 130 13.69 0.18 9.40
C ALA A 130 14.77 0.73 10.35
N GLY A 131 14.56 0.56 11.64
CA GLY A 131 15.58 0.89 12.65
C GLY A 131 16.80 -0.02 12.60
N GLY A 132 16.60 -1.31 12.34
CA GLY A 132 17.61 -2.33 12.06
C GLY A 132 17.61 -2.79 10.61
N PRO A 133 18.10 -4.01 10.31
CA PRO A 133 18.06 -4.60 8.98
C PRO A 133 16.63 -4.72 8.44
N PHE A 134 16.44 -4.42 7.17
CA PHE A 134 15.16 -4.57 6.48
C PHE A 134 15.07 -5.95 5.82
N ILE A 135 13.94 -6.65 6.05
CA ILE A 135 13.67 -7.97 5.47
C ILE A 135 12.44 -7.85 4.56
N PRO A 136 12.61 -7.79 3.24
CA PRO A 136 11.51 -7.56 2.31
C PRO A 136 10.48 -8.71 2.29
N ASP A 137 10.88 -9.95 2.58
CA ASP A 137 10.04 -11.16 2.48
C ASP A 137 8.74 -11.07 3.29
N TYR A 138 8.80 -10.44 4.47
CA TYR A 138 7.64 -10.35 5.38
C TYR A 138 6.83 -9.05 5.22
N SER A 139 7.21 -8.18 4.29
CA SER A 139 6.53 -6.91 4.06
C SER A 139 6.30 -6.63 2.57
N TYR A 140 7.31 -6.16 1.86
CA TYR A 140 7.24 -5.82 0.44
C TYR A 140 6.80 -7.00 -0.43
N GLU A 141 7.37 -8.18 -0.25
CA GLU A 141 7.08 -9.35 -1.08
C GLU A 141 5.63 -9.82 -0.92
N TRP A 142 5.05 -9.65 0.27
CA TRP A 142 3.63 -9.91 0.47
C TRP A 142 2.76 -8.91 -0.32
N ILE A 143 3.05 -7.60 -0.23
CA ILE A 143 2.35 -6.57 -1.00
C ILE A 143 2.49 -6.84 -2.50
N ARG A 144 3.72 -7.10 -2.96
CA ARG A 144 4.01 -7.43 -4.37
C ARG A 144 3.15 -8.61 -4.83
N ALA A 145 3.12 -9.70 -4.07
CA ALA A 145 2.32 -10.87 -4.42
C ALA A 145 0.83 -10.56 -4.56
N VAL A 146 0.26 -9.79 -3.62
CA VAL A 146 -1.16 -9.40 -3.67
C VAL A 146 -1.47 -8.56 -4.90
N VAL A 147 -0.70 -7.49 -5.12
CA VAL A 147 -1.04 -6.51 -6.16
C VAL A 147 -0.75 -7.03 -7.56
N THR A 148 0.30 -7.86 -7.73
CA THR A 148 0.60 -8.42 -9.05
C THR A 148 -0.29 -9.59 -9.43
N ARG A 149 -0.63 -10.47 -8.47
CA ARG A 149 -1.42 -11.66 -8.76
C ARG A 149 -2.93 -11.40 -8.77
N SER A 150 -3.40 -10.44 -7.95
CA SER A 150 -4.84 -10.29 -7.72
C SER A 150 -5.38 -8.92 -8.10
N PHE A 151 -4.56 -7.85 -8.08
CA PHE A 151 -5.02 -6.50 -8.37
C PHE A 151 -4.69 -6.04 -9.79
N GLY A 152 -3.81 -6.76 -10.51
CA GLY A 152 -3.47 -6.47 -11.90
C GLY A 152 -2.43 -5.35 -12.06
N ILE A 153 -1.64 -5.05 -11.04
CA ILE A 153 -0.56 -4.07 -11.11
C ILE A 153 0.73 -4.80 -11.47
N PRO A 154 1.25 -4.68 -12.71
CA PRO A 154 2.34 -5.52 -13.18
C PRO A 154 3.70 -5.14 -12.60
N GLU A 155 3.91 -3.87 -12.25
CA GLU A 155 5.20 -3.38 -11.78
C GLU A 155 5.12 -2.94 -10.32
N THR A 156 6.09 -3.39 -9.53
CA THR A 156 6.28 -2.93 -8.16
C THR A 156 7.72 -2.53 -7.92
N LYS A 157 7.92 -1.50 -7.12
CA LYS A 157 9.26 -1.03 -6.77
C LYS A 157 9.37 -0.83 -5.26
N LEU A 158 10.41 -1.41 -4.68
CA LEU A 158 10.80 -1.19 -3.30
C LEU A 158 11.77 -0.03 -3.21
N ILE A 159 11.49 0.90 -2.29
CA ILE A 159 12.37 2.00 -1.90
C ILE A 159 12.47 1.97 -0.38
N TYR A 160 13.67 1.83 0.17
CA TYR A 160 13.80 1.69 1.62
C TYR A 160 15.09 2.32 2.16
N ALA A 161 15.06 2.59 3.45
CA ALA A 161 16.25 2.91 4.25
C ALA A 161 16.25 2.02 5.50
N GLU A 162 17.40 1.48 5.85
CA GLU A 162 17.55 0.55 6.97
C GLU A 162 18.68 0.98 7.93
N ASN A 163 18.74 0.33 9.09
CA ASN A 163 19.77 0.58 10.11
C ASN A 163 19.74 2.01 10.69
N LEU A 164 18.57 2.63 10.71
CA LEU A 164 18.39 4.02 11.12
C LEU A 164 18.50 4.24 12.64
N ASP A 165 18.38 3.17 13.44
CA ASP A 165 18.48 3.25 14.91
C ASP A 165 19.67 2.44 15.45
N ILE A 166 20.63 2.04 14.59
CA ILE A 166 21.84 1.35 15.01
C ILE A 166 22.82 2.34 15.64
N VAL A 167 23.35 1.97 16.78
CA VAL A 167 24.33 2.82 17.52
C VAL A 167 25.54 3.12 16.65
N GLY A 168 25.90 4.40 16.55
CA GLY A 168 27.03 4.88 15.73
C GLY A 168 26.66 5.16 14.27
N HIS A 169 25.42 4.91 13.85
CA HIS A 169 24.92 5.32 12.55
C HIS A 169 24.31 6.73 12.63
N ASN A 170 24.43 7.49 11.53
CA ASN A 170 23.74 8.77 11.38
C ASN A 170 22.47 8.55 10.53
N PRO A 171 21.26 8.60 11.12
CA PRO A 171 20.02 8.34 10.40
C PRO A 171 19.75 9.36 9.29
N ASP A 172 20.17 10.60 9.44
CA ASP A 172 19.95 11.66 8.42
C ASP A 172 20.79 11.37 7.17
N GLU A 173 22.06 11.00 7.33
CA GLU A 173 22.92 10.61 6.21
C GLU A 173 22.40 9.35 5.48
N ILE A 174 21.86 8.38 6.24
CA ILE A 174 21.27 7.17 5.64
C ILE A 174 20.05 7.54 4.82
N LEU A 175 19.18 8.41 5.36
CA LEU A 175 17.98 8.85 4.68
C LEU A 175 18.31 9.68 3.43
N GLU A 176 19.30 10.56 3.51
CA GLU A 176 19.82 11.33 2.35
C GLU A 176 20.33 10.40 1.24
N LYS A 177 21.11 9.38 1.58
CA LYS A 177 21.61 8.38 0.61
C LYS A 177 20.46 7.59 -0.02
N ALA A 178 19.49 7.13 0.78
CA ALA A 178 18.30 6.46 0.28
C ALA A 178 17.50 7.36 -0.67
N THR A 179 17.32 8.62 -0.29
CA THR A 179 16.68 9.65 -1.12
C THR A 179 17.44 9.86 -2.43
N ALA A 180 18.76 10.01 -2.39
CA ALA A 180 19.58 10.21 -3.60
C ALA A 180 19.52 9.01 -4.56
N SER A 181 19.39 7.80 -4.04
CA SER A 181 19.32 6.55 -4.81
C SER A 181 17.96 6.24 -5.42
N ILE A 182 16.92 7.04 -5.14
CA ILE A 182 15.59 6.81 -5.73
C ILE A 182 15.69 6.86 -7.26
N THR A 183 15.35 5.76 -7.88
CA THR A 183 15.06 5.67 -9.33
C THR A 183 13.59 5.34 -9.48
N LEU A 184 12.89 5.81 -10.51
CA LEU A 184 11.46 5.55 -10.75
C LEU A 184 11.23 4.46 -11.78
#